data_3b4d60a67db73945e6caa3a2df30f2c0
#
_entry.id   3b4d60a67db73945e6caa3a2df30f2c0
#
_cell.length_a   1.000
_cell.length_b   1.000
_cell.length_c   1.000
_cell.angle_alpha   90.00
_cell.angle_beta   90.00
_cell.angle_gamma   90.00
#
_symmetry.space_group_name_H-M   'P 1'
#
loop_
_entity.id
_entity.type
_entity.pdbx_description
1 polymer ?
#
loop_
_entity_poly.entity_id
_entity_poly.type
_entity_poly.pdbx_seq_one_letter_code
_entity_poly.pdbx_strand_id
1 'polypeptide(L)'
;MRQETVNSKIINASPETLFKSFTNPESLEVWFAPEGMNAKVHTFDLRIGGGYEMSLSYPETDNESKGKTNDKEDRYTSEFIEIVENEKIVQAITFDSPDPEFAGTMIMEVTFESESVGTKVTFTFKNIPIGIKPEDNEKGTISTLENLAKFVE
;
A
#
# COMPACT_ATOMS: atom_id res chain seq x y z
N MET A 1 4.16 -12.16 -18.84
CA MET A 1 3.27 -10.99 -18.64
C MET A 1 2.98 -10.82 -17.16
N ARG A 2 3.11 -9.57 -16.65
CA ARG A 2 2.84 -9.31 -15.26
C ARG A 2 1.35 -9.12 -15.01
N GLN A 3 0.93 -9.37 -13.78
CA GLN A 3 -0.48 -9.40 -13.38
C GLN A 3 -0.95 -8.08 -12.80
N GLU A 4 -2.24 -7.91 -12.74
CA GLU A 4 -2.86 -6.81 -12.01
C GLU A 4 -3.98 -7.32 -11.11
N THR A 5 -4.26 -6.55 -10.06
CA THR A 5 -5.35 -6.85 -9.12
C THR A 5 -6.15 -5.59 -8.85
N VAL A 6 -7.43 -5.77 -8.53
CA VAL A 6 -8.34 -4.68 -8.16
C VAL A 6 -9.14 -5.14 -6.95
N ASN A 7 -9.09 -4.37 -5.87
CA ASN A 7 -9.84 -4.65 -4.65
C ASN A 7 -10.42 -3.36 -4.10
N SER A 8 -11.63 -3.41 -3.59
CA SER A 8 -12.29 -2.22 -3.06
C SER A 8 -13.08 -2.55 -1.80
N LYS A 9 -13.39 -1.49 -1.04
CA LYS A 9 -14.21 -1.58 0.15
C LYS A 9 -14.92 -0.25 0.34
N ILE A 10 -16.19 -0.30 0.73
CA ILE A 10 -16.92 0.91 1.13
C ILE A 10 -16.63 1.13 2.62
N ILE A 11 -16.05 2.29 2.93
CA ILE A 11 -15.63 2.65 4.28
C ILE A 11 -16.44 3.84 4.74
N ASN A 12 -16.93 3.79 5.96
CA ASN A 12 -17.78 4.84 6.53
C ASN A 12 -16.93 6.03 7.00
N ALA A 13 -16.40 6.77 6.03
CA ALA A 13 -15.62 7.98 6.26
C ALA A 13 -15.67 8.83 4.99
N SER A 14 -15.37 10.12 5.10
CA SER A 14 -15.35 11.01 3.94
C SER A 14 -14.12 10.80 3.08
N PRO A 15 -14.15 11.15 1.79
CA PRO A 15 -12.96 11.11 0.95
C PRO A 15 -11.81 11.94 1.52
N GLU A 16 -12.10 13.05 2.16
CA GLU A 16 -11.08 13.91 2.79
C GLU A 16 -10.36 13.19 3.92
N THR A 17 -11.11 12.54 4.80
CA THR A 17 -10.53 11.77 5.90
C THR A 17 -9.66 10.64 5.39
N LEU A 18 -10.14 9.94 4.35
CA LEU A 18 -9.39 8.84 3.76
C LEU A 18 -8.12 9.33 3.05
N PHE A 19 -8.24 10.41 2.29
CA PHE A 19 -7.07 10.99 1.60
C PHE A 19 -5.99 11.38 2.61
N LYS A 20 -6.38 12.01 3.73
CA LYS A 20 -5.44 12.38 4.80
C LYS A 20 -4.75 11.15 5.40
N SER A 21 -5.46 10.03 5.51
CA SER A 21 -4.89 8.80 6.04
C SER A 21 -3.76 8.26 5.16
N PHE A 22 -3.80 8.53 3.86
CA PHE A 22 -2.76 8.12 2.92
C PHE A 22 -1.61 9.13 2.82
N THR A 23 -1.83 10.37 3.22
CA THR A 23 -0.87 11.45 3.01
C THR A 23 -0.20 11.92 4.31
N ASN A 24 -0.40 11.16 5.39
CA ASN A 24 0.24 11.39 6.67
C ASN A 24 1.09 10.16 7.02
N PRO A 25 2.42 10.31 7.13
CA PRO A 25 3.28 9.14 7.40
C PRO A 25 2.98 8.45 8.72
N GLU A 26 2.61 9.18 9.75
CA GLU A 26 2.27 8.59 11.04
C GLU A 26 1.02 7.72 10.95
N SER A 27 0.02 8.17 10.17
CA SER A 27 -1.19 7.39 9.94
C SER A 27 -0.88 6.13 9.16
N LEU A 28 -0.07 6.24 8.10
CA LEU A 28 0.33 5.08 7.29
C LEU A 28 0.98 4.00 8.14
N GLU A 29 1.81 4.38 9.10
CA GLU A 29 2.46 3.41 9.99
C GLU A 29 1.45 2.63 10.84
N VAL A 30 0.28 3.21 11.11
CA VAL A 30 -0.74 2.56 11.93
C VAL A 30 -1.54 1.52 11.14
N TRP A 31 -1.95 1.85 9.91
CA TRP A 31 -2.94 1.01 9.23
C TRP A 31 -2.45 0.30 7.97
N PHE A 32 -1.35 0.75 7.35
CA PHE A 32 -0.97 0.26 6.02
C PHE A 32 -0.48 -1.19 6.01
N ALA A 33 0.19 -1.65 7.06
CA ALA A 33 0.73 -3.01 7.10
C ALA A 33 -0.40 -4.05 7.17
N PRO A 34 -0.34 -5.11 6.35
CA PRO A 34 -1.28 -6.22 6.49
C PRO A 34 -1.19 -6.84 7.89
N GLU A 35 -2.23 -7.58 8.25
CA GLU A 35 -2.27 -8.25 9.56
C GLU A 35 -1.00 -9.08 9.79
N GLY A 36 -0.43 -8.95 10.97
CA GLY A 36 0.78 -9.66 11.36
C GLY A 36 2.08 -8.98 10.97
N MET A 37 2.02 -7.80 10.37
CA MET A 37 3.20 -7.04 9.98
C MET A 37 3.21 -5.66 10.63
N ASN A 38 4.37 -5.01 10.62
CA ASN A 38 4.54 -3.64 11.09
C ASN A 38 5.00 -2.75 9.95
N ALA A 39 4.56 -1.49 9.94
CA ALA A 39 4.95 -0.52 8.93
C ALA A 39 5.84 0.57 9.55
N LYS A 40 6.89 0.94 8.82
CA LYS A 40 7.79 2.03 9.21
C LYS A 40 8.03 2.92 8.00
N VAL A 41 7.73 4.21 8.12
CA VAL A 41 8.00 5.20 7.06
C VAL A 41 9.31 5.89 7.40
N HIS A 42 10.32 5.72 6.55
CA HIS A 42 11.65 6.28 6.76
C HIS A 42 11.77 7.71 6.29
N THR A 43 11.17 8.02 5.13
CA THR A 43 11.14 9.37 4.55
C THR A 43 9.77 9.60 3.93
N PHE A 44 9.35 10.87 3.84
CA PHE A 44 8.05 11.20 3.26
C PHE A 44 8.09 12.60 2.66
N ASP A 45 7.74 12.71 1.37
CA ASP A 45 7.70 13.97 0.64
C ASP A 45 6.43 13.98 -0.24
N LEU A 46 5.39 14.68 0.22
CA LEU A 46 4.08 14.68 -0.44
C LEU A 46 4.04 15.69 -1.58
N ARG A 47 4.51 15.27 -2.75
CA ARG A 47 4.40 16.03 -4.00
C ARG A 47 4.63 15.09 -5.17
N ILE A 48 4.17 15.48 -6.35
CA ILE A 48 4.45 14.71 -7.57
C ILE A 48 5.96 14.75 -7.80
N GLY A 49 6.55 13.58 -8.02
CA GLY A 49 8.00 13.41 -8.10
C GLY A 49 8.67 13.17 -6.75
N GLY A 50 7.98 13.47 -5.65
CA GLY A 50 8.40 13.08 -4.32
C GLY A 50 7.97 11.65 -4.03
N GLY A 51 7.89 11.28 -2.76
CA GLY A 51 7.47 9.93 -2.39
C GLY A 51 7.91 9.57 -0.99
N TYR A 52 7.99 8.26 -0.73
CA TYR A 52 8.41 7.80 0.59
C TYR A 52 9.11 6.46 0.50
N GLU A 53 9.88 6.16 1.54
CA GLU A 53 10.45 4.83 1.76
C GLU A 53 9.71 4.19 2.91
N MET A 54 9.30 2.94 2.72
CA MET A 54 8.58 2.19 3.74
C MET A 54 9.16 0.80 3.91
N SER A 55 9.17 0.33 5.14
CA SER A 55 9.47 -1.06 5.45
C SER A 55 8.23 -1.69 6.05
N LEU A 56 7.85 -2.85 5.51
CA LEU A 56 6.85 -3.73 6.11
C LEU A 56 7.61 -4.91 6.67
N SER A 57 7.50 -5.14 7.98
CA SER A 57 8.31 -6.17 8.62
C SER A 57 7.46 -7.15 9.41
N TYR A 58 7.93 -8.40 9.45
CA TYR A 58 7.34 -9.42 10.29
C TYR A 58 7.90 -9.30 11.71
N PRO A 59 7.10 -9.62 12.76
CA PRO A 59 7.62 -9.61 14.13
C PRO A 59 8.79 -10.59 14.28
N GLU A 60 9.73 -10.26 15.17
CA GLU A 60 10.87 -11.14 15.45
C GLU A 60 10.45 -12.51 15.96
N THR A 61 9.27 -12.60 16.55
CA THR A 61 8.71 -13.86 17.06
C THR A 61 8.17 -14.76 15.96
N ASP A 62 7.99 -14.23 14.74
CA ASP A 62 7.52 -15.00 13.60
C ASP A 62 8.72 -15.60 12.88
N ASN A 63 8.95 -16.91 13.08
CA ASN A 63 10.07 -17.62 12.50
C ASN A 63 9.77 -18.24 11.14
N GLU A 64 8.52 -18.19 10.69
CA GLU A 64 8.09 -18.83 9.45
C GLU A 64 7.98 -17.88 8.26
N SER A 65 7.61 -16.63 8.52
CA SER A 65 7.43 -15.64 7.45
C SER A 65 8.75 -15.04 7.01
N LYS A 66 8.84 -14.72 5.72
CA LYS A 66 10.02 -14.08 5.13
C LYS A 66 9.61 -12.88 4.31
N GLY A 67 10.41 -11.82 4.39
CA GLY A 67 10.20 -10.63 3.58
C GLY A 67 10.74 -10.77 2.17
N LYS A 68 10.37 -9.84 1.30
CA LYS A 68 10.79 -9.80 -0.11
C LYS A 68 12.19 -9.23 -0.27
N THR A 69 12.61 -8.35 0.64
CA THR A 69 13.91 -7.66 0.54
C THR A 69 14.97 -8.25 1.46
N ASN A 70 14.52 -8.88 2.55
CA ASN A 70 15.37 -9.68 3.44
C ASN A 70 14.47 -10.64 4.23
N ASP A 71 15.03 -11.40 5.18
CA ASP A 71 14.29 -12.46 5.88
C ASP A 71 13.07 -11.99 6.65
N LYS A 72 13.01 -10.72 7.08
CA LYS A 72 11.92 -10.22 7.93
C LYS A 72 11.31 -8.91 7.43
N GLU A 73 11.76 -8.40 6.31
CA GLU A 73 11.39 -7.07 5.87
C GLU A 73 11.10 -7.00 4.38
N ASP A 74 10.03 -6.26 4.03
CA ASP A 74 9.75 -5.82 2.67
C ASP A 74 10.02 -4.32 2.64
N ARG A 75 11.13 -3.91 2.03
CA ARG A 75 11.47 -2.50 1.92
C ARG A 75 11.26 -2.02 0.50
N TYR A 76 10.59 -0.89 0.35
CA TYR A 76 10.33 -0.34 -0.97
C TYR A 76 10.35 1.19 -0.96
N THR A 77 10.56 1.75 -2.16
CA THR A 77 10.47 3.18 -2.41
C THR A 77 9.21 3.43 -3.24
N SER A 78 8.44 4.42 -2.86
CA SER A 78 7.25 4.86 -3.58
C SER A 78 7.49 6.26 -4.12
N GLU A 79 7.19 6.47 -5.40
CA GLU A 79 7.22 7.79 -6.01
C GLU A 79 5.80 8.20 -6.35
N PHE A 80 5.38 9.41 -5.96
CA PHE A 80 4.06 9.93 -6.32
C PHE A 80 4.06 10.35 -7.78
N ILE A 81 3.26 9.65 -8.59
CA ILE A 81 3.11 9.94 -10.04
C ILE A 81 1.97 10.92 -10.26
N GLU A 82 0.87 10.75 -9.54
CA GLU A 82 -0.30 11.60 -9.65
C GLU A 82 -0.96 11.73 -8.29
N ILE A 83 -1.38 12.96 -7.95
CA ILE A 83 -2.11 13.24 -6.71
C ILE A 83 -3.27 14.15 -7.09
N VAL A 84 -4.49 13.65 -6.92
CA VAL A 84 -5.71 14.45 -7.11
C VAL A 84 -6.39 14.48 -5.74
N GLU A 85 -6.37 15.63 -5.09
CA GLU A 85 -6.84 15.78 -3.72
C GLU A 85 -8.22 15.18 -3.53
N ASN A 86 -8.36 14.31 -2.53
CA ASN A 86 -9.60 13.63 -2.16
C ASN A 86 -10.18 12.70 -3.24
N GLU A 87 -9.46 12.45 -4.33
CA GLU A 87 -9.95 11.61 -5.43
C GLU A 87 -9.04 10.45 -5.80
N LYS A 88 -7.72 10.70 -5.91
CA LYS A 88 -6.82 9.67 -6.45
C LYS A 88 -5.36 9.89 -6.05
N ILE A 89 -4.66 8.80 -5.79
CA ILE A 89 -3.21 8.80 -5.61
C ILE A 89 -2.65 7.66 -6.47
N VAL A 90 -1.68 7.97 -7.33
CA VAL A 90 -0.96 6.97 -8.12
C VAL A 90 0.50 6.97 -7.70
N GLN A 91 1.03 5.80 -7.41
CA GLN A 91 2.40 5.63 -6.94
C GLN A 91 3.13 4.58 -7.75
N ALA A 92 4.42 4.84 -8.01
CA ALA A 92 5.31 3.85 -8.61
C ALA A 92 6.15 3.25 -7.49
N ILE A 93 6.06 1.93 -7.33
CA ILE A 93 6.69 1.20 -6.23
C ILE A 93 7.84 0.35 -6.76
N THR A 94 9.02 0.51 -6.14
CA THR A 94 10.21 -0.27 -6.48
C THR A 94 10.71 -0.94 -5.20
N PHE A 95 10.81 -2.27 -5.22
CA PHE A 95 11.32 -3.02 -4.07
C PHE A 95 12.83 -2.93 -4.00
N ASP A 96 13.36 -2.76 -2.80
CA ASP A 96 14.79 -2.74 -2.53
C ASP A 96 15.30 -4.18 -2.38
N SER A 97 15.38 -4.87 -3.51
CA SER A 97 15.78 -6.28 -3.54
C SER A 97 16.65 -6.56 -4.77
N PRO A 98 17.74 -7.32 -4.61
CA PRO A 98 18.55 -7.74 -5.75
C PRO A 98 17.91 -8.91 -6.51
N ASP A 99 16.83 -9.52 -5.98
CA ASP A 99 16.18 -10.66 -6.61
C ASP A 99 15.42 -10.21 -7.86
N PRO A 100 15.75 -10.77 -9.06
CA PRO A 100 15.05 -10.39 -10.28
C PRO A 100 13.55 -10.69 -10.26
N GLU A 101 13.07 -11.56 -9.37
CA GLU A 101 11.64 -11.83 -9.23
C GLU A 101 10.87 -10.63 -8.65
N PHE A 102 11.58 -9.71 -7.97
CA PHE A 102 10.99 -8.49 -7.42
C PHE A 102 11.44 -7.24 -8.16
N ALA A 103 12.06 -7.40 -9.33
CA ALA A 103 12.54 -6.29 -10.14
C ALA A 103 11.40 -5.57 -10.86
N GLY A 104 11.70 -4.35 -11.31
CA GLY A 104 10.75 -3.53 -12.06
C GLY A 104 9.95 -2.62 -11.14
N THR A 105 9.01 -1.91 -11.75
CA THR A 105 8.19 -0.93 -11.05
C THR A 105 6.73 -1.38 -11.05
N MET A 106 6.17 -1.52 -9.86
CA MET A 106 4.76 -1.83 -9.67
C MET A 106 3.99 -0.51 -9.53
N ILE A 107 2.82 -0.42 -10.13
CA ILE A 107 1.96 0.77 -9.99
C ILE A 107 0.86 0.46 -8.99
N MET A 108 0.70 1.34 -8.00
CA MET A 108 -0.42 1.29 -7.05
C MET A 108 -1.28 2.53 -7.24
N GLU A 109 -2.52 2.32 -7.64
CA GLU A 109 -3.48 3.39 -7.79
C GLU A 109 -4.56 3.25 -6.73
N VAL A 110 -4.83 4.32 -6.01
CA VAL A 110 -5.90 4.35 -5.00
C VAL A 110 -6.88 5.43 -5.39
N THR A 111 -8.17 5.06 -5.49
CA THR A 111 -9.23 6.02 -5.80
C THR A 111 -10.23 6.09 -4.67
N PHE A 112 -10.83 7.28 -4.52
CA PHE A 112 -11.82 7.56 -3.48
C PHE A 112 -13.10 8.05 -4.16
N GLU A 113 -14.16 7.26 -4.12
CA GLU A 113 -15.44 7.61 -4.74
C GLU A 113 -16.52 7.74 -3.67
N SER A 114 -17.17 8.91 -3.61
CA SER A 114 -18.29 9.12 -2.68
C SER A 114 -19.44 8.18 -3.00
N GLU A 115 -19.98 7.56 -1.95
CA GLU A 115 -21.14 6.69 -2.05
C GLU A 115 -22.27 7.25 -1.18
N SER A 116 -23.46 6.65 -1.26
CA SER A 116 -24.58 7.08 -0.42
C SER A 116 -24.24 6.98 1.07
N VAL A 117 -23.40 6.01 1.43
CA VAL A 117 -22.89 5.83 2.79
C VAL A 117 -21.38 5.66 2.69
N GLY A 118 -20.64 6.69 3.07
CA GLY A 118 -19.18 6.63 3.10
C GLY A 118 -18.51 6.80 1.74
N THR A 119 -17.40 6.14 1.56
CA THR A 119 -16.53 6.26 0.39
C THR A 119 -16.10 4.88 -0.08
N LYS A 120 -16.13 4.65 -1.38
CA LYS A 120 -15.56 3.43 -1.96
C LYS A 120 -14.08 3.68 -2.23
N VAL A 121 -13.24 2.93 -1.53
CA VAL A 121 -11.78 2.98 -1.69
C VAL A 121 -11.37 1.80 -2.55
N THR A 122 -10.69 2.06 -3.67
CA THR A 122 -10.25 1.02 -4.60
C THR A 122 -8.74 1.07 -4.75
N PHE A 123 -8.09 -0.08 -4.54
CA PHE A 123 -6.67 -0.28 -4.82
C PHE A 123 -6.56 -1.04 -6.13
N THR A 124 -5.82 -0.48 -7.10
CA THR A 124 -5.47 -1.16 -8.34
C THR A 124 -3.96 -1.30 -8.40
N PHE A 125 -3.48 -2.55 -8.48
CA PHE A 125 -2.06 -2.81 -8.66
C PHE A 125 -1.83 -3.28 -10.09
N LYS A 126 -0.84 -2.69 -10.75
CA LYS A 126 -0.46 -3.04 -12.13
C LYS A 126 1.02 -3.37 -12.16
N ASN A 127 1.39 -4.23 -13.10
CA ASN A 127 2.78 -4.64 -13.28
C ASN A 127 3.38 -5.27 -12.02
N ILE A 128 2.61 -6.12 -11.37
CA ILE A 128 3.04 -6.81 -10.15
C ILE A 128 4.26 -7.68 -10.45
N PRO A 129 5.34 -7.59 -9.65
CA PRO A 129 6.53 -8.43 -9.87
C PRO A 129 6.18 -9.92 -9.89
N ILE A 130 6.90 -10.67 -10.70
CA ILE A 130 6.62 -12.11 -10.90
C ILE A 130 6.78 -12.92 -9.61
N GLY A 131 7.58 -12.46 -8.66
CA GLY A 131 7.75 -13.12 -7.36
C GLY A 131 6.60 -12.93 -6.39
N ILE A 132 5.62 -12.07 -6.75
CA ILE A 132 4.44 -11.84 -5.92
C ILE A 132 3.24 -12.51 -6.60
N LYS A 133 2.62 -13.46 -5.92
CA LYS A 133 1.41 -14.10 -6.45
C LYS A 133 0.24 -13.13 -6.36
N PRO A 134 -0.58 -12.99 -7.40
CA PRO A 134 -1.74 -12.09 -7.35
C PRO A 134 -2.66 -12.40 -6.16
N GLU A 135 -2.86 -13.67 -5.81
CA GLU A 135 -3.67 -14.07 -4.67
C GLU A 135 -3.13 -13.51 -3.37
N ASP A 136 -1.81 -13.50 -3.19
CA ASP A 136 -1.17 -12.97 -1.99
C ASP A 136 -1.29 -11.45 -1.94
N ASN A 137 -1.13 -10.79 -3.09
CA ASN A 137 -1.33 -9.34 -3.20
C ASN A 137 -2.77 -8.98 -2.81
N GLU A 138 -3.75 -9.74 -3.30
CA GLU A 138 -5.16 -9.49 -2.97
C GLU A 138 -5.46 -9.69 -1.48
N LYS A 139 -4.93 -10.75 -0.88
CA LYS A 139 -5.10 -10.98 0.56
C LYS A 139 -4.53 -9.83 1.39
N GLY A 140 -3.33 -9.37 1.03
CA GLY A 140 -2.69 -8.25 1.71
C GLY A 140 -3.51 -6.98 1.56
N THR A 141 -4.03 -6.72 0.36
CA THR A 141 -4.82 -5.53 0.07
C THR A 141 -6.14 -5.55 0.85
N ILE A 142 -6.81 -6.69 0.91
CA ILE A 142 -8.05 -6.83 1.68
C ILE A 142 -7.79 -6.56 3.15
N SER A 143 -6.72 -7.12 3.70
CA SER A 143 -6.32 -6.90 5.09
C SER A 143 -6.02 -5.42 5.34
N THR A 144 -5.30 -4.77 4.43
CA THR A 144 -4.97 -3.35 4.53
C THR A 144 -6.24 -2.48 4.50
N LEU A 145 -7.20 -2.81 3.63
CA LEU A 145 -8.47 -2.09 3.56
C LEU A 145 -9.28 -2.24 4.85
N GLU A 146 -9.27 -3.42 5.45
CA GLU A 146 -9.94 -3.64 6.74
C GLU A 146 -9.27 -2.82 7.84
N ASN A 147 -7.94 -2.75 7.85
CA ASN A 147 -7.21 -1.93 8.81
C ASN A 147 -7.51 -0.45 8.63
N LEU A 148 -7.59 0.02 7.39
CA LEU A 148 -7.94 1.40 7.08
C LEU A 148 -9.35 1.72 7.61
N ALA A 149 -10.30 0.83 7.38
CA ALA A 149 -11.67 1.00 7.88
C ALA A 149 -11.68 1.13 9.41
N LYS A 150 -10.96 0.26 10.10
CA LYS A 150 -10.87 0.34 11.58
C LYS A 150 -10.22 1.63 12.05
N PHE A 151 -9.27 2.14 11.29
CA PHE A 151 -8.55 3.36 11.65
C PHE A 151 -9.43 4.61 11.53
N VAL A 152 -10.30 4.69 10.52
CA VAL A 152 -11.08 5.90 10.22
C VAL A 152 -12.54 5.84 10.67
N GLU A 153 -13.10 4.65 10.88
CA GLU A 153 -14.51 4.49 11.28
C GLU A 153 -14.76 4.74 12.76
#